data_a97fed3536789c5d121f50b74c9fe8b1
#
_entry.id   a97fed3536789c5d121f50b74c9fe8b1
#
_cell.length_a   1.000
_cell.length_b   1.000
_cell.length_c   1.000
_cell.angle_alpha   90.00
_cell.angle_beta   90.00
_cell.angle_gamma   90.00
#
_symmetry.space_group_name_H-M   'P 1'
#
loop_
_entity.id
_entity.type
_entity.pdbx_description
1 polymer ?
#
loop_
_entity_poly.entity_id
_entity_poly.type
_entity_poly.pdbx_seq_one_letter_code
_entity_poly.pdbx_strand_id
1 'polypeptide(L)'
;MLRLLADRTRLAVLQMLSGTEMSVTAIAEALDRPVPAVSQHLAKLRAGHLVTSRREGTSVYYAQATEHVGALVTNVLHHTEHTLYPLPPHHALEE
;
A
#
# COMPACT_ATOMS: atom_id res chain seq x y z
N MET A 1 -1.49 14.88 -14.45
CA MET A 1 -0.43 15.24 -13.49
C MET A 1 -0.84 14.91 -12.05
N LEU A 2 -1.91 15.51 -11.57
CA LEU A 2 -2.36 15.21 -10.19
C LEU A 2 -2.70 13.74 -10.02
N ARG A 3 -3.29 13.14 -11.04
CA ARG A 3 -3.67 11.75 -10.99
C ARG A 3 -2.45 10.84 -10.85
N LEU A 4 -1.38 11.15 -11.58
CA LEU A 4 -0.17 10.37 -11.50
C LEU A 4 0.44 10.45 -10.11
N LEU A 5 0.44 11.64 -9.52
CA LEU A 5 0.95 11.80 -8.17
C LEU A 5 0.12 11.00 -7.17
N ALA A 6 -1.20 11.02 -7.32
CA ALA A 6 -2.06 10.24 -6.44
C ALA A 6 -1.81 8.74 -6.58
N ASP A 7 -1.58 8.26 -7.80
CA ASP A 7 -1.29 6.85 -8.03
C ASP A 7 0.02 6.45 -7.37
N ARG A 8 1.03 7.29 -7.48
CA ARG A 8 2.31 7.02 -6.82
C ARG A 8 2.18 6.98 -5.31
N THR A 9 1.39 7.89 -4.77
CA THR A 9 1.17 7.93 -3.33
C THR A 9 0.47 6.66 -2.86
N ARG A 10 -0.54 6.21 -3.60
CA ARG A 10 -1.25 4.99 -3.23
C ARG A 10 -0.34 3.76 -3.30
N LEU A 11 0.52 3.71 -4.31
CA LEU A 11 1.46 2.61 -4.41
C LEU A 11 2.45 2.61 -3.25
N ALA A 12 2.92 3.80 -2.87
CA ALA A 12 3.82 3.91 -1.72
C ALA A 12 3.14 3.43 -0.44
N VAL A 13 1.86 3.79 -0.26
CA VAL A 13 1.12 3.34 0.92
C VAL A 13 1.03 1.82 0.94
N LEU A 14 0.70 1.21 -0.18
CA LEU A 14 0.61 -0.25 -0.24
C LEU A 14 1.93 -0.89 0.13
N GLN A 15 3.03 -0.34 -0.33
CA GLN A 15 4.33 -0.90 -0.01
C GLN A 15 4.65 -0.73 1.47
N MET A 16 4.30 0.41 2.05
CA MET A 16 4.52 0.64 3.47
C MET A 16 3.79 -0.38 4.33
N LEU A 17 2.67 -0.88 3.84
CA LEU A 17 1.87 -1.86 4.57
C LEU A 17 2.29 -3.29 4.30
N SER A 18 3.39 -3.50 3.61
CA SER A 18 3.85 -4.85 3.29
C SER A 18 4.28 -5.55 4.57
N GLY A 19 3.54 -6.59 4.94
CA GLY A 19 3.86 -7.39 6.10
C GLY A 19 3.62 -6.71 7.43
N THR A 20 2.94 -5.57 7.45
CA THR A 20 2.72 -4.85 8.68
C THR A 20 1.42 -4.07 8.62
N GLU A 21 0.99 -3.62 9.79
CA GLU A 21 -0.21 -2.82 9.93
C GLU A 21 0.23 -1.46 10.44
N MET A 22 -0.40 -0.38 9.93
CA MET A 22 -0.04 0.96 10.36
C MET A 22 -1.31 1.78 10.58
N SER A 23 -1.26 2.67 11.57
CA SER A 23 -2.34 3.61 11.78
C SER A 23 -2.31 4.69 10.70
N VAL A 24 -3.46 5.33 10.48
CA VAL A 24 -3.53 6.41 9.50
C VAL A 24 -2.58 7.55 9.88
N THR A 25 -2.43 7.80 11.18
CA THR A 25 -1.52 8.85 11.63
C THR A 25 -0.07 8.50 11.30
N ALA A 26 0.32 7.25 11.53
CA ALA A 26 1.69 6.81 11.22
C ALA A 26 1.96 6.90 9.73
N ILE A 27 0.99 6.53 8.90
CA ILE A 27 1.14 6.63 7.46
C ILE A 27 1.31 8.08 7.05
N ALA A 28 0.49 8.95 7.60
CA ALA A 28 0.55 10.38 7.28
C ALA A 28 1.90 10.98 7.66
N GLU A 29 2.42 10.59 8.83
CA GLU A 29 3.72 11.07 9.26
C GLU A 29 4.84 10.58 8.33
N ALA A 30 4.77 9.31 7.94
CA ALA A 30 5.78 8.74 7.06
C ALA A 30 5.78 9.40 5.70
N LEU A 31 4.61 9.81 5.21
CA LEU A 31 4.49 10.46 3.92
C LEU A 31 4.66 11.98 4.00
N ASP A 32 4.69 12.51 5.22
CA ASP A 32 4.74 13.96 5.43
C ASP A 32 3.57 14.64 4.72
N ARG A 33 2.37 14.09 4.92
CA ARG A 33 1.14 14.59 4.32
C ARG A 33 0.06 14.70 5.37
N PRO A 34 -0.89 15.63 5.17
CA PRO A 34 -2.00 15.78 6.11
C PRO A 34 -2.85 14.51 6.19
N VAL A 35 -3.34 14.21 7.38
CA VAL A 35 -4.18 13.04 7.59
C VAL A 35 -5.39 13.02 6.64
N PRO A 36 -6.12 14.15 6.42
CA PRO A 36 -7.26 14.09 5.51
C PRO A 36 -6.90 13.65 4.11
N ALA A 37 -5.73 14.08 3.60
CA ALA A 37 -5.30 13.68 2.26
C ALA A 37 -4.98 12.19 2.22
N VAL A 38 -4.28 11.70 3.24
CA VAL A 38 -3.94 10.29 3.33
C VAL A 38 -5.20 9.44 3.46
N SER A 39 -6.17 9.90 4.24
CA SER A 39 -7.42 9.19 4.41
C SER A 39 -8.15 9.00 3.08
N GLN A 40 -8.06 9.99 2.18
CA GLN A 40 -8.70 9.85 0.88
C GLN A 40 -8.01 8.77 0.05
N HIS A 41 -6.68 8.71 0.09
CA HIS A 41 -5.96 7.66 -0.61
C HIS A 41 -6.31 6.28 -0.05
N LEU A 42 -6.38 6.18 1.27
CA LEU A 42 -6.72 4.91 1.91
C LEU A 42 -8.15 4.49 1.60
N ALA A 43 -9.07 5.45 1.53
CA ALA A 43 -10.45 5.14 1.18
C ALA A 43 -10.54 4.53 -0.23
N LYS A 44 -9.78 5.06 -1.16
CA LYS A 44 -9.77 4.52 -2.52
C LYS A 44 -9.15 3.13 -2.57
N LEU A 45 -8.09 2.92 -1.82
CA LEU A 45 -7.47 1.59 -1.74
C LEU A 45 -8.42 0.57 -1.13
N ARG A 46 -9.16 0.99 -0.11
CA ARG A 46 -10.12 0.12 0.54
C ARG A 46 -11.29 -0.20 -0.39
N ALA A 47 -11.77 0.80 -1.12
CA ALA A 47 -12.84 0.58 -2.08
C ALA A 47 -12.42 -0.41 -3.16
N GLY A 48 -11.13 -0.42 -3.51
CA GLY A 48 -10.61 -1.38 -4.48
C GLY A 48 -10.21 -2.70 -3.87
N HIS A 49 -10.49 -2.91 -2.59
CA HIS A 49 -10.19 -4.17 -1.88
C HIS A 49 -8.69 -4.45 -1.81
N LEU A 50 -7.87 -3.40 -1.82
CA LEU A 50 -6.42 -3.55 -1.74
C LEU A 50 -5.92 -3.46 -0.31
N VAL A 51 -6.69 -2.82 0.57
CA VAL A 51 -6.36 -2.75 1.98
C VAL A 51 -7.60 -3.05 2.80
N THR A 52 -7.36 -3.46 4.04
CA THR A 52 -8.41 -3.61 5.03
C THR A 52 -8.15 -2.61 6.14
N SER A 53 -9.17 -2.32 6.92
CA SER A 53 -9.03 -1.42 8.05
C SER A 53 -9.69 -2.02 9.26
N ARG A 54 -9.18 -1.64 10.44
CA ARG A 54 -9.82 -1.98 11.70
C ARG A 54 -9.69 -0.81 12.63
N ARG A 55 -10.63 -0.71 13.56
CA ARG A 55 -10.62 0.36 14.54
C ARG A 55 -10.25 -0.20 15.90
N GLU A 56 -9.40 0.54 16.60
CA GLU A 56 -9.05 0.19 17.96
C GLU A 56 -9.08 1.50 18.75
N GLY A 57 -10.10 1.66 19.61
CA GLY A 57 -10.30 2.92 20.28
C GLY A 57 -10.62 4.02 19.28
N THR A 58 -9.83 5.08 19.29
CA THR A 58 -9.98 6.20 18.37
C THR A 58 -9.04 6.08 17.19
N SER A 59 -8.26 5.01 17.10
CA SER A 59 -7.30 4.82 16.04
C SER A 59 -7.83 3.89 14.97
N VAL A 60 -7.50 4.17 13.72
CA VAL A 60 -7.84 3.30 12.61
C VAL A 60 -6.54 2.79 12.01
N TYR A 61 -6.44 1.48 11.86
CA TYR A 61 -5.25 0.82 11.33
C TYR A 61 -5.56 0.20 9.99
N TYR A 62 -4.58 0.22 9.12
CA TYR A 62 -4.70 -0.31 7.77
C TYR A 62 -3.66 -1.37 7.52
N ALA A 63 -4.02 -2.37 6.73
CA ALA A 63 -3.13 -3.46 6.34
C ALA A 63 -3.46 -3.86 4.91
N GLN A 64 -2.52 -4.51 4.25
CA GLN A 64 -2.81 -5.06 2.94
C GLN A 64 -3.89 -6.13 3.06
N ALA A 65 -4.79 -6.15 2.07
CA ALA A 65 -5.94 -7.05 2.12
C ALA A 65 -5.51 -8.51 2.03
N THR A 66 -4.49 -8.80 1.23
CA THR A 66 -4.03 -10.16 1.06
C THR A 66 -2.54 -10.15 0.79
N GLU A 67 -1.93 -11.31 1.01
CA GLU A 67 -0.54 -11.52 0.67
C GLU A 67 -0.32 -11.38 -0.84
N HIS A 68 -1.33 -11.73 -1.61
CA HIS A 68 -1.26 -11.62 -3.06
C HIS A 68 -1.07 -10.17 -3.49
N VAL A 69 -1.75 -9.25 -2.82
CA VAL A 69 -1.58 -7.82 -3.11
C VAL A 69 -0.14 -7.40 -2.86
N GLY A 70 0.45 -7.87 -1.75
CA GLY A 70 1.83 -7.57 -1.45
C GLY A 70 2.77 -8.04 -2.54
N ALA A 71 2.56 -9.25 -3.02
CA ALA A 71 3.38 -9.79 -4.11
C ALA A 71 3.22 -8.95 -5.37
N LEU A 72 2.01 -8.53 -5.67
CA LEU A 72 1.74 -7.73 -6.86
C LEU A 72 2.48 -6.39 -6.79
N VAL A 73 2.43 -5.73 -5.65
CA VAL A 73 3.11 -4.45 -5.49
C VAL A 73 4.62 -4.63 -5.65
N THR A 74 5.17 -5.67 -5.05
CA THR A 74 6.58 -5.96 -5.16
C THR A 74 6.98 -6.18 -6.61
N ASN A 75 6.17 -6.94 -7.34
CA ASN A 75 6.45 -7.22 -8.74
C ASN A 75 6.44 -5.95 -9.58
N VAL A 76 5.49 -5.08 -9.34
CA VAL A 76 5.40 -3.82 -10.06
C VAL A 76 6.67 -2.99 -9.84
N LEU A 77 7.12 -2.89 -8.59
CA LEU A 77 8.30 -2.11 -8.28
C LEU A 77 9.55 -2.72 -8.88
N HIS A 78 9.68 -4.04 -8.79
CA HIS A 78 10.83 -4.72 -9.38
C HIS A 78 10.83 -4.58 -10.89
N HIS A 79 9.66 -4.68 -11.48
CA HIS A 79 9.54 -4.54 -12.93
C HIS A 79 9.99 -3.17 -13.39
N THR A 80 9.70 -2.16 -12.59
CA THR A 80 10.12 -0.81 -12.90
C THR A 80 11.63 -0.65 -12.82
N GLU A 81 12.26 -1.31 -11.86
CA GLU A 81 13.69 -1.22 -11.64
C GLU A 81 14.47 -2.20 -12.50
N HIS A 82 13.92 -3.39 -12.67
CA HIS A 82 14.61 -4.48 -13.35
C HIS A 82 13.63 -5.19 -14.26
N THR A 83 13.59 -4.75 -15.49
CA THR A 83 12.62 -5.30 -16.43
C THR A 83 12.78 -6.80 -16.60
N LEU A 84 13.93 -7.34 -16.29
CA LEU A 84 14.20 -8.76 -16.43
C LEU A 84 13.99 -9.55 -15.18
N TYR A 85 13.52 -8.91 -14.12
CA TYR A 85 13.38 -9.58 -12.85
C TYR A 85 12.28 -10.63 -12.92
N PRO A 86 12.61 -11.91 -12.71
CA PRO A 86 11.58 -12.93 -12.75
C PRO A 86 10.76 -12.90 -11.48
N LEU A 87 9.54 -13.38 -11.58
CA LEU A 87 8.71 -13.49 -10.41
C LEU A 87 9.22 -14.58 -9.51
N PRO A 88 9.36 -14.28 -8.26
CA PRO A 88 9.72 -15.32 -7.32
C PRO A 88 8.59 -16.28 -7.18
N PRO A 89 8.83 -17.10 -7.04
CA PRO A 89 7.75 -17.87 -6.88
C PRO A 89 7.06 -17.99 -5.54
N HIS A 90 7.91 -16.71 -5.84
CA HIS A 90 7.41 -16.75 -5.05
C HIS A 90 7.05 -16.53 -4.32
N HIS A 91 7.46 -16.36 -4.40
CA HIS A 91 7.05 -16.19 -3.92
C HIS A 91 6.53 -15.92 -3.73
N ALA A 92 6.88 -15.76 -4.00
CA ALA A 92 6.30 -15.70 -4.07
C ALA A 92 5.69 -15.56 -4.03
N LEU A 93 5.91 -15.61 -4.38
CA LEU A 93 5.26 -15.75 -4.60
C LEU A 93 4.99 -15.89 -4.21
N GLU A 94 5.38 -15.94 -4.21
CA GLU A 94 5.16 -16.27 -4.14
C GLU A 94 5.16 -16.22 -3.76
N GLU A 95 5.64 -16.03 -3.71
CA GLU A 95 5.58 -16.30 -3.69
C GLU A 95 5.57 -16.32 -3.61
#